data_4cc8ed090b3955631f27a4714669705f
#
_entry.id   4cc8ed090b3955631f27a4714669705f
#
_cell.length_a   1.000
_cell.length_b   1.000
_cell.length_c   1.000
_cell.angle_alpha   90.00
_cell.angle_beta   90.00
_cell.angle_gamma   90.00
#
_symmetry.space_group_name_H-M   'P 1'
#
loop_
_entity.id
_entity.type
_entity.pdbx_description
1 polymer ?
#
loop_
_entity_poly.entity_id
_entity_poly.type
_entity_poly.pdbx_seq_one_letter_code
_entity_poly.pdbx_strand_id
1 'polypeptide(L)'
;MTVRLGIDIGATFVKYGVIDNEGRILFADRAPTRGAQGPKATLDGIVACARRMVEWCSNAGHAPETVGIGSPGTINPHTRRVQPPTPNLTAIIGIDLAGLVQSALGLPTVIDNDANCAAWAEHRFGAGRGIDNLICLTVGSGIGSGFIVDGRIFSGTSGSGAELGHVSIDWQGASCPCGSRGCLENYTSAIALMRRASEAANREPSSELSKLRDGLSGSVSIAGLFDAAHAGDRTARSILDEVALQFAIGVLAAINLFDPEAIIIGGGVADADSQGLWLTAIRDNIHRHAFSVSGKSIPVGKAALGNDAGFIGAAALPME
;
A
#
# COMPACT_ATOMS: atom_id res chain seq x y z
N MET A 1 6.82 -24.36 -17.64
CA MET A 1 6.37 -24.16 -16.23
C MET A 1 5.20 -23.22 -16.27
N THR A 2 4.15 -23.49 -15.50
CA THR A 2 2.98 -22.61 -15.35
C THR A 2 3.36 -21.39 -14.49
N VAL A 3 2.91 -20.23 -14.90
CA VAL A 3 3.22 -18.95 -14.24
C VAL A 3 1.99 -18.04 -14.20
N ARG A 4 2.02 -17.03 -13.33
CA ARG A 4 0.96 -16.05 -13.18
C ARG A 4 1.50 -14.65 -13.44
N LEU A 5 0.67 -13.82 -14.07
CA LEU A 5 1.01 -12.46 -14.44
C LEU A 5 0.37 -11.47 -13.46
N GLY A 6 1.13 -10.51 -12.97
CA GLY A 6 0.64 -9.49 -12.05
C GLY A 6 0.90 -8.08 -12.56
N ILE A 7 -0.09 -7.22 -12.41
CA ILE A 7 -0.04 -5.80 -12.75
C ILE A 7 -0.45 -5.01 -11.51
N ASP A 8 0.37 -4.06 -11.10
CA ASP A 8 0.08 -3.10 -10.03
C ASP A 8 0.06 -1.69 -10.63
N ILE A 9 -1.11 -1.06 -10.63
CA ILE A 9 -1.34 0.22 -11.26
C ILE A 9 -1.16 1.34 -10.24
N GLY A 10 0.00 1.98 -10.23
CA GLY A 10 0.22 3.19 -9.45
C GLY A 10 -0.07 4.47 -10.24
N ALA A 11 -0.15 5.60 -9.53
CA ALA A 11 -0.39 6.92 -10.16
C ALA A 11 0.70 7.32 -11.17
N THR A 12 1.95 6.98 -10.89
CA THR A 12 3.11 7.37 -11.71
C THR A 12 3.62 6.24 -12.61
N PHE A 13 3.66 5.03 -12.08
CA PHE A 13 4.16 3.84 -12.77
C PHE A 13 3.17 2.68 -12.62
N VAL A 14 3.04 1.90 -13.68
CA VAL A 14 2.50 0.55 -13.65
C VAL A 14 3.68 -0.39 -13.42
N LYS A 15 3.68 -1.14 -12.31
CA LYS A 15 4.61 -2.24 -12.07
C LYS A 15 3.97 -3.53 -12.54
N TYR A 16 4.75 -4.41 -13.10
CA TYR A 16 4.21 -5.67 -13.59
C TYR A 16 5.29 -6.75 -13.58
N GLY A 17 4.86 -7.99 -13.44
CA GLY A 17 5.79 -9.09 -13.37
C GLY A 17 5.14 -10.45 -13.54
N VAL A 18 6.01 -11.46 -13.62
CA VAL A 18 5.67 -12.89 -13.75
C VAL A 18 6.18 -13.58 -12.50
N ILE A 19 5.32 -14.35 -11.85
CA ILE A 19 5.69 -15.15 -10.69
C ILE A 19 5.41 -16.63 -10.93
N ASP A 20 6.15 -17.48 -10.20
CA ASP A 20 5.82 -18.90 -10.09
C ASP A 20 4.77 -19.16 -9.00
N ASN A 21 4.46 -20.44 -8.76
CA ASN A 21 3.46 -20.84 -7.76
C ASN A 21 3.89 -20.60 -6.31
N GLU A 22 5.18 -20.45 -6.05
CA GLU A 22 5.76 -20.10 -4.75
C GLU A 22 5.92 -18.59 -4.54
N GLY A 23 5.45 -17.77 -5.49
CA GLY A 23 5.53 -16.31 -5.41
C GLY A 23 6.91 -15.74 -5.77
N ARG A 24 7.83 -16.55 -6.31
CA ARG A 24 9.15 -16.07 -6.74
C ARG A 24 9.01 -15.27 -8.04
N ILE A 25 9.62 -14.12 -8.08
CA ILE A 25 9.64 -13.26 -9.25
C ILE A 25 10.57 -13.87 -10.31
N LEU A 26 10.01 -14.17 -11.48
CA LEU A 26 10.75 -14.65 -12.65
C LEU A 26 11.07 -13.50 -13.61
N PHE A 27 10.20 -12.49 -13.67
CA PHE A 27 10.35 -11.29 -14.46
C PHE A 27 9.66 -10.14 -13.73
N ALA A 28 10.28 -8.96 -13.73
CA ALA A 28 9.65 -7.73 -13.25
C ALA A 28 10.12 -6.55 -14.08
N ASP A 29 9.20 -5.61 -14.33
CA ASP A 29 9.49 -4.35 -14.99
C ASP A 29 8.46 -3.29 -14.57
N ARG A 30 8.66 -2.06 -15.02
CA ARG A 30 7.74 -0.93 -14.80
C ARG A 30 7.65 -0.04 -16.01
N ALA A 31 6.49 0.57 -16.22
CA ALA A 31 6.25 1.57 -17.26
C ALA A 31 5.52 2.79 -16.70
N PRO A 32 5.67 3.98 -17.28
CA PRO A 32 4.88 5.15 -16.89
C PRO A 32 3.38 4.89 -17.06
N THR A 33 2.57 5.26 -16.07
CA THR A 33 1.10 5.09 -16.10
C THR A 33 0.43 5.96 -17.17
N ARG A 34 1.05 7.12 -17.51
CA ARG A 34 0.55 8.08 -18.51
C ARG A 34 -0.81 8.68 -18.18
N GLY A 35 -1.20 8.74 -16.90
CA GLY A 35 -2.49 9.28 -16.47
C GLY A 35 -2.77 10.70 -16.97
N ALA A 36 -1.77 11.56 -16.99
CA ALA A 36 -1.87 12.92 -17.53
C ALA A 36 -2.10 13.00 -19.06
N GLN A 37 -1.85 11.90 -19.80
CA GLN A 37 -2.09 11.82 -21.25
C GLN A 37 -3.52 11.35 -21.58
N GLY A 38 -4.33 11.11 -20.56
CA GLY A 38 -5.74 10.74 -20.69
C GLY A 38 -6.02 9.23 -20.71
N PRO A 39 -7.31 8.86 -20.69
CA PRO A 39 -7.72 7.47 -20.52
C PRO A 39 -7.14 6.51 -21.57
N LYS A 40 -7.19 6.89 -22.85
CA LYS A 40 -6.69 6.01 -23.92
C LYS A 40 -5.22 5.66 -23.74
N ALA A 41 -4.36 6.63 -23.48
CA ALA A 41 -2.92 6.39 -23.28
C ALA A 41 -2.63 5.52 -22.07
N THR A 42 -3.41 5.71 -20.98
CA THR A 42 -3.31 4.89 -19.76
C THR A 42 -3.69 3.44 -20.06
N LEU A 43 -4.84 3.21 -20.69
CA LEU A 43 -5.34 1.87 -20.98
C LEU A 43 -4.45 1.12 -21.97
N ASP A 44 -4.02 1.78 -23.05
CA ASP A 44 -3.08 1.22 -24.02
C ASP A 44 -1.75 0.84 -23.32
N GLY A 45 -1.28 1.65 -22.36
CA GLY A 45 -0.08 1.37 -21.57
C GLY A 45 -0.22 0.11 -20.69
N ILE A 46 -1.36 -0.05 -20.02
CA ILE A 46 -1.66 -1.23 -19.20
C ILE A 46 -1.67 -2.50 -20.06
N VAL A 47 -2.36 -2.47 -21.20
CA VAL A 47 -2.39 -3.60 -22.15
C VAL A 47 -0.99 -3.90 -22.71
N ALA A 48 -0.19 -2.87 -22.98
CA ALA A 48 1.19 -3.08 -23.43
C ALA A 48 2.05 -3.78 -22.39
N CYS A 49 1.93 -3.43 -21.10
CA CYS A 49 2.60 -4.14 -20.00
C CYS A 49 2.20 -5.62 -19.95
N ALA A 50 0.89 -5.91 -20.08
CA ALA A 50 0.37 -7.26 -20.10
C ALA A 50 0.93 -8.09 -21.29
N ARG A 51 0.94 -7.52 -22.49
CA ARG A 51 1.52 -8.18 -23.68
C ARG A 51 3.00 -8.47 -23.53
N ARG A 52 3.76 -7.55 -22.91
CA ARG A 52 5.19 -7.73 -22.70
C ARG A 52 5.48 -8.92 -21.76
N MET A 53 4.66 -9.14 -20.74
CA MET A 53 4.77 -10.34 -19.90
C MET A 53 4.51 -11.62 -20.66
N VAL A 54 3.49 -11.66 -21.51
CA VAL A 54 3.18 -12.83 -22.36
C VAL A 54 4.32 -13.11 -23.35
N GLU A 55 4.87 -12.07 -23.97
CA GLU A 55 6.03 -12.21 -24.86
C GLU A 55 7.25 -12.77 -24.11
N TRP A 56 7.53 -12.26 -22.90
CA TRP A 56 8.61 -12.79 -22.07
C TRP A 56 8.37 -14.28 -21.73
N CYS A 57 7.15 -14.66 -21.34
CA CYS A 57 6.79 -16.04 -21.05
C CYS A 57 7.03 -16.95 -22.28
N SER A 58 6.62 -16.52 -23.47
CA SER A 58 6.82 -17.27 -24.70
C SER A 58 8.31 -17.51 -24.98
N ASN A 59 9.14 -16.47 -24.83
CA ASN A 59 10.59 -16.56 -25.06
C ASN A 59 11.29 -17.43 -24.02
N ALA A 60 10.79 -17.46 -22.79
CA ALA A 60 11.34 -18.26 -21.69
C ALA A 60 10.75 -19.68 -21.61
N GLY A 61 9.85 -20.07 -22.49
CA GLY A 61 9.20 -21.38 -22.47
C GLY A 61 8.25 -21.59 -21.29
N HIS A 62 7.61 -20.53 -20.82
CA HIS A 62 6.60 -20.55 -19.76
C HIS A 62 5.18 -20.41 -20.33
N ALA A 63 4.21 -21.02 -19.63
CA ALA A 63 2.80 -20.94 -19.99
C ALA A 63 2.07 -20.06 -18.94
N PRO A 64 1.66 -18.83 -19.28
CA PRO A 64 0.87 -18.00 -18.39
C PRO A 64 -0.56 -18.55 -18.25
N GLU A 65 -1.05 -18.69 -17.00
CA GLU A 65 -2.40 -19.18 -16.71
C GLU A 65 -3.40 -18.06 -16.53
N THR A 66 -3.02 -17.03 -15.79
CA THR A 66 -3.91 -15.98 -15.33
C THR A 66 -3.21 -14.62 -15.31
N VAL A 67 -4.01 -13.56 -15.35
CA VAL A 67 -3.57 -12.20 -15.08
C VAL A 67 -4.32 -11.66 -13.87
N GLY A 68 -3.60 -11.10 -12.92
CA GLY A 68 -4.19 -10.33 -11.82
C GLY A 68 -3.81 -8.85 -11.93
N ILE A 69 -4.73 -7.98 -11.52
CA ILE A 69 -4.56 -6.53 -11.55
C ILE A 69 -4.82 -5.96 -10.17
N GLY A 70 -3.85 -5.24 -9.61
CA GLY A 70 -4.02 -4.34 -8.47
C GLY A 70 -4.27 -2.92 -8.99
N SER A 71 -5.33 -2.29 -8.52
CA SER A 71 -5.74 -0.97 -8.99
C SER A 71 -6.03 -0.03 -7.84
N PRO A 72 -5.67 1.26 -7.92
CA PRO A 72 -6.12 2.24 -6.96
C PRO A 72 -7.65 2.41 -7.06
N GLY A 73 -8.26 2.78 -5.94
CA GLY A 73 -9.70 2.95 -5.80
C GLY A 73 -10.45 1.67 -5.48
N THR A 74 -11.73 1.82 -5.22
CA THR A 74 -12.62 0.70 -4.90
C THR A 74 -12.95 -0.10 -6.15
N ILE A 75 -12.90 -1.42 -6.06
CA ILE A 75 -13.34 -2.31 -7.14
C ILE A 75 -14.73 -2.82 -6.81
N ASN A 76 -15.69 -2.50 -7.66
CA ASN A 76 -17.07 -3.01 -7.49
C ASN A 76 -17.11 -4.52 -7.74
N PRO A 77 -17.50 -5.36 -6.78
CA PRO A 77 -17.43 -6.81 -6.89
C PRO A 77 -18.38 -7.38 -7.97
N HIS A 78 -19.48 -6.67 -8.30
CA HIS A 78 -20.46 -7.15 -9.27
C HIS A 78 -20.13 -6.72 -10.70
N THR A 79 -19.60 -5.50 -10.89
CA THR A 79 -19.32 -4.95 -12.23
C THR A 79 -17.84 -5.01 -12.60
N ARG A 80 -16.95 -5.31 -11.65
CA ARG A 80 -15.49 -5.30 -11.76
C ARG A 80 -14.90 -3.96 -12.23
N ARG A 81 -15.67 -2.88 -12.06
CA ARG A 81 -15.27 -1.54 -12.48
C ARG A 81 -14.63 -0.79 -11.35
N VAL A 82 -13.62 -0.01 -11.68
CA VAL A 82 -12.98 0.93 -10.74
C VAL A 82 -13.97 2.03 -10.39
N GLN A 83 -14.16 2.25 -9.09
CA GLN A 83 -15.02 3.31 -8.54
C GLN A 83 -14.18 4.43 -7.92
N PRO A 84 -14.70 5.67 -7.89
CA PRO A 84 -14.08 6.75 -7.15
C PRO A 84 -14.14 6.49 -5.62
N PRO A 85 -13.24 7.13 -4.84
CA PRO A 85 -12.25 8.11 -5.30
C PRO A 85 -10.95 7.48 -5.82
N THR A 86 -10.45 7.99 -6.95
CA THR A 86 -9.09 7.72 -7.44
C THR A 86 -8.45 9.05 -7.82
N PRO A 87 -8.14 9.92 -6.83
CA PRO A 87 -7.78 11.31 -7.10
C PRO A 87 -6.53 11.45 -7.99
N ASN A 88 -5.62 10.52 -7.89
CA ASN A 88 -4.35 10.55 -8.61
C ASN A 88 -4.40 9.83 -9.98
N LEU A 89 -5.50 9.14 -10.32
CA LEU A 89 -5.63 8.40 -11.58
C LEU A 89 -7.11 8.31 -12.03
N THR A 90 -7.71 9.44 -12.33
CA THR A 90 -9.12 9.50 -12.77
C THR A 90 -9.39 8.81 -14.11
N ALA A 91 -8.35 8.57 -14.89
CA ALA A 91 -8.40 7.96 -16.24
C ALA A 91 -8.99 6.54 -16.27
N ILE A 92 -9.01 5.83 -15.12
CA ILE A 92 -9.49 4.44 -15.04
C ILE A 92 -10.88 4.31 -14.40
N ILE A 93 -11.48 5.40 -13.93
CA ILE A 93 -12.79 5.38 -13.27
C ILE A 93 -13.86 4.87 -14.24
N GLY A 94 -14.68 3.92 -13.78
CA GLY A 94 -15.75 3.31 -14.55
C GLY A 94 -15.31 2.25 -15.58
N ILE A 95 -14.00 1.97 -15.65
CA ILE A 95 -13.44 1.01 -16.61
C ILE A 95 -13.44 -0.40 -16.00
N ASP A 96 -13.81 -1.40 -16.80
CA ASP A 96 -13.56 -2.82 -16.55
C ASP A 96 -12.15 -3.16 -17.06
N LEU A 97 -11.13 -2.93 -16.23
CA LEU A 97 -9.74 -3.19 -16.58
C LEU A 97 -9.47 -4.69 -16.79
N ALA A 98 -10.11 -5.54 -16.01
CA ALA A 98 -9.96 -6.99 -16.13
C ALA A 98 -10.52 -7.47 -17.48
N GLY A 99 -11.72 -7.03 -17.87
CA GLY A 99 -12.31 -7.35 -19.18
C GLY A 99 -11.47 -6.81 -20.33
N LEU A 100 -10.87 -5.64 -20.21
CA LEU A 100 -9.97 -5.06 -21.20
C LEU A 100 -8.73 -5.93 -21.43
N VAL A 101 -8.03 -6.32 -20.36
CA VAL A 101 -6.82 -7.13 -20.45
C VAL A 101 -7.14 -8.55 -20.88
N GLN A 102 -8.21 -9.15 -20.37
CA GLN A 102 -8.69 -10.47 -20.79
C GLN A 102 -8.99 -10.52 -22.30
N SER A 103 -9.68 -9.50 -22.84
CA SER A 103 -9.98 -9.41 -24.27
C SER A 103 -8.72 -9.24 -25.13
N ALA A 104 -7.69 -8.55 -24.60
CA ALA A 104 -6.46 -8.29 -25.32
C ALA A 104 -5.50 -9.49 -25.36
N LEU A 105 -5.56 -10.41 -24.36
CA LEU A 105 -4.62 -11.52 -24.19
C LEU A 105 -5.26 -12.90 -24.35
N GLY A 106 -6.58 -13.03 -24.21
CA GLY A 106 -7.26 -14.33 -24.14
C GLY A 106 -7.01 -15.10 -22.85
N LEU A 107 -6.46 -14.47 -21.81
CA LEU A 107 -6.16 -15.09 -20.52
C LEU A 107 -7.21 -14.67 -19.48
N PRO A 108 -7.67 -15.59 -18.62
CA PRO A 108 -8.52 -15.25 -17.49
C PRO A 108 -7.90 -14.14 -16.64
N THR A 109 -8.66 -13.08 -16.36
CA THR A 109 -8.14 -11.89 -15.67
C THR A 109 -9.03 -11.49 -14.51
N VAL A 110 -8.43 -11.25 -13.35
CA VAL A 110 -9.08 -10.76 -12.12
C VAL A 110 -8.51 -9.42 -11.70
N ILE A 111 -9.25 -8.69 -10.88
CA ILE A 111 -8.85 -7.37 -10.37
C ILE A 111 -9.27 -7.21 -8.92
N ASP A 112 -8.42 -6.57 -8.12
CA ASP A 112 -8.74 -6.10 -6.78
C ASP A 112 -8.06 -4.74 -6.52
N ASN A 113 -8.35 -4.15 -5.36
CA ASN A 113 -7.66 -2.96 -4.89
C ASN A 113 -6.16 -3.25 -4.66
N ASP A 114 -5.30 -2.26 -4.89
CA ASP A 114 -3.84 -2.37 -4.77
C ASP A 114 -3.37 -2.74 -3.35
N ALA A 115 -4.00 -2.18 -2.30
CA ALA A 115 -3.67 -2.54 -0.91
C ALA A 115 -4.17 -3.94 -0.54
N ASN A 116 -5.31 -4.38 -1.07
CA ASN A 116 -5.77 -5.76 -0.95
C ASN A 116 -4.78 -6.73 -1.61
N CYS A 117 -4.29 -6.40 -2.80
CA CYS A 117 -3.25 -7.20 -3.45
C CYS A 117 -1.98 -7.28 -2.61
N ALA A 118 -1.50 -6.17 -2.04
CA ALA A 118 -0.33 -6.17 -1.16
C ALA A 118 -0.54 -7.03 0.09
N ALA A 119 -1.72 -6.93 0.73
CA ALA A 119 -2.08 -7.76 1.89
C ALA A 119 -2.15 -9.24 1.51
N TRP A 120 -2.71 -9.56 0.35
CA TRP A 120 -2.77 -10.93 -0.17
C TRP A 120 -1.39 -11.51 -0.45
N ALA A 121 -0.48 -10.70 -1.01
CA ALA A 121 0.91 -11.12 -1.21
C ALA A 121 1.59 -11.50 0.11
N GLU A 122 1.48 -10.62 1.12
CA GLU A 122 2.07 -10.86 2.44
C GLU A 122 1.45 -12.08 3.14
N HIS A 123 0.14 -12.30 3.00
CA HIS A 123 -0.54 -13.49 3.50
C HIS A 123 -0.05 -14.78 2.81
N ARG A 124 0.12 -14.75 1.50
CA ARG A 124 0.48 -15.95 0.73
C ARG A 124 1.97 -16.27 0.78
N PHE A 125 2.83 -15.26 0.72
CA PHE A 125 4.26 -15.44 0.45
C PHE A 125 5.18 -14.66 1.40
N GLY A 126 4.64 -13.70 2.17
CA GLY A 126 5.42 -12.78 2.97
C GLY A 126 5.31 -13.02 4.48
N ALA A 127 5.33 -11.91 5.23
CA ALA A 127 5.33 -11.89 6.69
C ALA A 127 4.03 -12.42 7.32
N GLY A 128 2.93 -12.48 6.57
CA GLY A 128 1.62 -12.99 6.98
C GLY A 128 1.39 -14.46 6.66
N ARG A 129 2.39 -15.19 6.20
CA ARG A 129 2.21 -16.58 5.80
C ARG A 129 1.77 -17.47 6.96
N GLY A 130 0.63 -18.16 6.77
CA GLY A 130 0.03 -19.04 7.78
C GLY A 130 -0.79 -18.33 8.83
N ILE A 131 -1.15 -17.06 8.62
CA ILE A 131 -1.99 -16.25 9.50
C ILE A 131 -3.32 -16.01 8.78
N ASP A 132 -4.43 -16.50 9.33
CA ASP A 132 -5.73 -16.43 8.66
C ASP A 132 -6.47 -15.11 8.90
N ASN A 133 -6.14 -14.39 9.99
CA ASN A 133 -6.75 -13.10 10.32
C ASN A 133 -5.66 -12.04 10.49
N LEU A 134 -5.45 -11.23 9.46
CA LEU A 134 -4.31 -10.33 9.38
C LEU A 134 -4.75 -8.96 8.83
N ILE A 135 -4.19 -7.90 9.38
CA ILE A 135 -4.30 -6.55 8.83
C ILE A 135 -2.94 -6.15 8.25
N CYS A 136 -2.92 -5.83 6.98
CA CYS A 136 -1.74 -5.29 6.31
C CYS A 136 -1.98 -3.81 5.97
N LEU A 137 -1.01 -2.96 6.32
CA LEU A 137 -1.04 -1.53 6.00
C LEU A 137 0.15 -1.18 5.10
N THR A 138 -0.11 -0.37 4.10
CA THR A 138 0.93 0.19 3.22
C THR A 138 1.01 1.70 3.45
N VAL A 139 2.15 2.18 3.96
CA VAL A 139 2.36 3.60 4.27
C VAL A 139 3.27 4.22 3.23
N GLY A 140 2.65 4.94 2.30
CA GLY A 140 3.28 5.66 1.20
C GLY A 140 2.81 7.11 1.15
N SER A 141 2.57 7.66 -0.05
CA SER A 141 1.94 8.97 -0.22
C SER A 141 0.57 9.08 0.47
N GLY A 142 -0.14 7.96 0.55
CA GLY A 142 -1.33 7.75 1.37
C GLY A 142 -1.16 6.54 2.28
N ILE A 143 -2.26 6.08 2.89
CA ILE A 143 -2.33 4.84 3.67
C ILE A 143 -3.34 3.91 3.01
N GLY A 144 -2.82 2.83 2.42
CA GLY A 144 -3.64 1.70 2.01
C GLY A 144 -3.73 0.66 3.11
N SER A 145 -4.81 -0.12 3.12
CA SER A 145 -4.95 -1.26 4.01
C SER A 145 -5.73 -2.39 3.34
N GLY A 146 -5.30 -3.61 3.59
CA GLY A 146 -6.00 -4.81 3.18
C GLY A 146 -6.16 -5.74 4.39
N PHE A 147 -7.33 -6.30 4.52
CA PHE A 147 -7.68 -7.21 5.62
C PHE A 147 -7.86 -8.62 5.08
N ILE A 148 -7.21 -9.57 5.71
CA ILE A 148 -7.47 -10.99 5.51
C ILE A 148 -8.29 -11.46 6.71
N VAL A 149 -9.44 -12.07 6.43
CA VAL A 149 -10.36 -12.61 7.43
C VAL A 149 -10.69 -14.04 7.02
N ASP A 150 -10.49 -15.00 7.91
CA ASP A 150 -10.66 -16.43 7.63
C ASP A 150 -9.90 -16.88 6.37
N GLY A 151 -8.67 -16.38 6.18
CA GLY A 151 -7.83 -16.71 5.04
C GLY A 151 -8.29 -16.13 3.69
N ARG A 152 -9.17 -15.12 3.69
CA ARG A 152 -9.73 -14.48 2.48
C ARG A 152 -9.61 -12.97 2.54
N ILE A 153 -9.49 -12.33 1.39
CA ILE A 153 -9.54 -10.87 1.29
C ILE A 153 -10.92 -10.37 1.74
N PHE A 154 -10.94 -9.43 2.67
CA PHE A 154 -12.15 -8.76 3.13
C PHE A 154 -12.35 -7.47 2.34
N SER A 155 -13.22 -7.49 1.33
CA SER A 155 -13.54 -6.32 0.49
C SER A 155 -14.84 -5.62 0.91
N GLY A 156 -15.64 -6.21 1.82
CA GLY A 156 -16.97 -5.72 2.17
C GLY A 156 -17.97 -5.88 1.02
N THR A 157 -19.21 -5.43 1.24
CA THR A 157 -20.33 -5.64 0.29
C THR A 157 -20.15 -4.87 -1.03
N SER A 158 -19.53 -3.69 -0.99
CA SER A 158 -19.37 -2.81 -2.15
C SER A 158 -17.94 -2.77 -2.72
N GLY A 159 -17.02 -3.52 -2.10
CA GLY A 159 -15.59 -3.43 -2.40
C GLY A 159 -14.88 -2.28 -1.67
N SER A 160 -15.57 -1.55 -0.78
CA SER A 160 -15.02 -0.41 -0.03
C SER A 160 -14.71 -0.77 1.43
N GLY A 161 -14.57 -2.04 1.74
CA GLY A 161 -14.12 -2.49 3.07
C GLY A 161 -12.64 -2.21 3.30
N ALA A 162 -12.23 -2.27 4.57
CA ALA A 162 -10.83 -2.17 4.97
C ALA A 162 -10.12 -0.83 4.69
N GLU A 163 -10.84 0.27 4.51
CA GLU A 163 -10.29 1.62 4.24
C GLU A 163 -9.80 2.32 5.52
N LEU A 164 -8.83 1.70 6.24
CA LEU A 164 -8.36 2.19 7.54
C LEU A 164 -7.69 3.57 7.45
N GLY A 165 -7.05 3.90 6.34
CA GLY A 165 -6.48 5.23 6.09
C GLY A 165 -7.48 6.36 6.21
N HIS A 166 -8.78 6.07 5.98
CA HIS A 166 -9.88 7.04 6.04
C HIS A 166 -10.71 6.98 7.33
N VAL A 167 -10.31 6.15 8.30
CA VAL A 167 -10.90 6.20 9.65
C VAL A 167 -10.46 7.52 10.32
N SER A 168 -11.44 8.25 10.87
CA SER A 168 -11.17 9.50 11.58
C SER A 168 -10.59 9.20 12.96
N ILE A 169 -9.41 9.73 13.24
CA ILE A 169 -8.77 9.73 14.57
C ILE A 169 -8.94 11.06 15.30
N ASP A 170 -9.47 12.05 14.60
CA ASP A 170 -9.75 13.41 15.14
C ASP A 170 -10.94 14.03 14.40
N TRP A 171 -12.12 13.95 14.96
CA TRP A 171 -13.34 14.44 14.33
C TRP A 171 -13.37 15.97 14.10
N GLN A 172 -12.56 16.74 14.83
CA GLN A 172 -12.35 18.18 14.63
C GLN A 172 -11.16 18.51 13.72
N GLY A 173 -10.44 17.48 13.29
CA GLY A 173 -9.17 17.60 12.57
C GLY A 173 -9.29 18.06 11.13
N ALA A 174 -8.19 17.91 10.40
CA ALA A 174 -8.04 18.37 9.02
C ALA A 174 -9.06 17.73 8.07
N SER A 175 -9.55 18.51 7.09
CA SER A 175 -10.38 17.97 6.01
C SER A 175 -9.60 16.97 5.17
N CYS A 176 -10.27 15.89 4.76
CA CYS A 176 -9.70 14.86 3.90
C CYS A 176 -10.32 14.95 2.49
N PRO A 177 -9.55 14.68 1.42
CA PRO A 177 -10.08 14.62 0.06
C PRO A 177 -11.20 13.59 -0.15
N CYS A 178 -11.31 12.57 0.73
CA CYS A 178 -12.40 11.60 0.71
C CYS A 178 -13.77 12.19 1.12
N GLY A 179 -13.81 13.44 1.56
CA GLY A 179 -15.02 14.12 2.04
C GLY A 179 -15.22 14.09 3.56
N SER A 180 -14.39 13.33 4.30
CA SER A 180 -14.41 13.24 5.77
C SER A 180 -13.41 14.22 6.42
N ARG A 181 -13.24 14.13 7.74
CA ARG A 181 -12.28 14.93 8.52
C ARG A 181 -11.48 14.02 9.45
N GLY A 182 -10.25 14.44 9.72
CA GLY A 182 -9.41 13.78 10.71
C GLY A 182 -8.96 12.36 10.34
N CYS A 183 -8.99 12.01 9.06
CA CYS A 183 -8.56 10.69 8.59
C CYS A 183 -7.12 10.38 8.99
N LEU A 184 -6.85 9.15 9.37
CA LEU A 184 -5.53 8.65 9.76
C LEU A 184 -4.44 9.04 8.77
N GLU A 185 -4.72 8.94 7.47
CA GLU A 185 -3.82 9.30 6.38
C GLU A 185 -3.30 10.74 6.45
N ASN A 186 -4.15 11.71 6.84
CA ASN A 186 -3.77 13.12 6.94
C ASN A 186 -2.70 13.40 7.99
N TYR A 187 -2.49 12.48 8.92
CA TYR A 187 -1.57 12.62 10.04
C TYR A 187 -0.33 11.75 9.92
N THR A 188 -0.43 10.62 9.22
CA THR A 188 0.57 9.55 9.33
C THR A 188 1.11 9.02 7.99
N SER A 189 0.63 9.55 6.86
CA SER A 189 1.21 9.24 5.54
C SER A 189 2.59 9.88 5.34
N ALA A 190 3.34 9.43 4.33
CA ALA A 190 4.62 10.04 3.95
C ALA A 190 4.49 11.54 3.69
N ILE A 191 3.41 11.99 3.04
CA ILE A 191 3.13 13.41 2.79
C ILE A 191 2.97 14.17 4.12
N ALA A 192 2.26 13.60 5.08
CA ALA A 192 2.07 14.20 6.39
C ALA A 192 3.39 14.28 7.18
N LEU A 193 4.19 13.22 7.16
CA LEU A 193 5.50 13.20 7.79
C LEU A 193 6.46 14.23 7.17
N MET A 194 6.58 14.28 5.84
CA MET A 194 7.43 15.25 5.15
C MET A 194 7.02 16.70 5.43
N ARG A 195 5.72 16.97 5.46
CA ARG A 195 5.19 18.29 5.83
C ARG A 195 5.62 18.69 7.24
N ARG A 196 5.38 17.83 8.25
CA ARG A 196 5.77 18.07 9.64
C ARG A 196 7.27 18.27 9.80
N ALA A 197 8.07 17.44 9.15
CA ALA A 197 9.53 17.55 9.16
C ALA A 197 10.01 18.88 8.57
N SER A 198 9.43 19.29 7.43
CA SER A 198 9.78 20.54 6.77
C SER A 198 9.35 21.77 7.59
N GLU A 199 8.17 21.74 8.19
CA GLU A 199 7.69 22.79 9.10
C GLU A 199 8.58 22.93 10.35
N ALA A 200 9.02 21.80 10.92
CA ALA A 200 9.92 21.80 12.06
C ALA A 200 11.32 22.30 11.70
N ALA A 201 11.87 21.86 10.57
CA ALA A 201 13.14 22.34 10.04
C ALA A 201 13.15 23.86 9.77
N ASN A 202 12.00 24.42 9.37
CA ASN A 202 11.84 25.88 9.20
C ASN A 202 11.84 26.64 10.54
N ARG A 203 11.29 26.03 11.60
CA ARG A 203 11.23 26.64 12.94
C ARG A 203 12.56 26.57 13.68
N GLU A 204 13.37 25.54 13.41
CA GLU A 204 14.69 25.31 14.02
C GLU A 204 15.80 25.20 12.97
N PRO A 205 16.28 26.33 12.41
CA PRO A 205 17.31 26.31 11.36
C PRO A 205 18.64 25.69 11.77
N SER A 206 18.92 25.60 13.08
CA SER A 206 20.15 25.00 13.64
C SER A 206 20.05 23.49 13.87
N SER A 207 18.88 22.87 13.69
CA SER A 207 18.69 21.43 13.89
C SER A 207 19.38 20.59 12.81
N GLU A 208 19.73 19.34 13.12
CA GLU A 208 20.23 18.38 12.11
C GLU A 208 19.18 18.15 11.02
N LEU A 209 17.89 18.12 11.40
CA LEU A 209 16.78 17.99 10.48
C LEU A 209 16.78 19.12 9.42
N SER A 210 17.13 20.36 9.82
CA SER A 210 17.20 21.49 8.91
C SER A 210 18.32 21.35 7.86
N LYS A 211 19.43 20.70 8.21
CA LYS A 211 20.57 20.45 7.28
C LYS A 211 20.23 19.44 6.18
N LEU A 212 19.20 18.61 6.39
CA LEU A 212 18.77 17.57 5.45
C LEU A 212 17.67 18.05 4.48
N ARG A 213 17.42 19.35 4.43
CA ARG A 213 16.48 19.95 3.49
C ARG A 213 17.02 19.88 2.07
N ASP A 214 16.16 19.50 1.14
CA ASP A 214 16.46 19.61 -0.28
C ASP A 214 16.67 21.09 -0.68
N GLY A 215 17.77 21.40 -1.34
CA GLY A 215 18.15 22.77 -1.68
C GLY A 215 17.22 23.46 -2.67
N LEU A 216 16.45 22.71 -3.46
CA LEU A 216 15.52 23.22 -4.47
C LEU A 216 14.10 23.37 -3.91
N SER A 217 13.59 22.33 -3.25
CA SER A 217 12.23 22.30 -2.71
C SER A 217 12.13 22.85 -1.29
N GLY A 218 13.21 22.89 -0.56
CA GLY A 218 13.24 23.24 0.87
C GLY A 218 12.56 22.22 1.77
N SER A 219 12.20 21.04 1.24
CA SER A 219 11.53 19.99 1.97
C SER A 219 12.50 18.99 2.58
N VAL A 220 12.08 18.31 3.64
CA VAL A 220 12.77 17.16 4.23
C VAL A 220 12.15 15.89 3.70
N SER A 221 12.97 14.99 3.16
CA SER A 221 12.52 13.67 2.69
C SER A 221 12.22 12.72 3.86
N ILE A 222 11.49 11.63 3.58
CA ILE A 222 11.25 10.57 4.59
C ILE A 222 12.59 9.98 5.07
N ALA A 223 13.51 9.67 4.18
CA ALA A 223 14.83 9.18 4.55
C ALA A 223 15.57 10.19 5.45
N GLY A 224 15.57 11.48 5.09
CA GLY A 224 16.19 12.54 5.88
C GLY A 224 15.57 12.67 7.28
N LEU A 225 14.25 12.50 7.44
CA LEU A 225 13.60 12.48 8.75
C LEU A 225 14.12 11.33 9.62
N PHE A 226 14.21 10.11 9.08
CA PHE A 226 14.73 8.95 9.80
C PHE A 226 16.23 9.11 10.10
N ASP A 227 17.03 9.60 9.15
CA ASP A 227 18.46 9.85 9.34
C ASP A 227 18.71 10.84 10.48
N ALA A 228 17.96 11.95 10.53
CA ALA A 228 18.04 12.90 11.64
C ALA A 228 17.67 12.26 12.98
N ALA A 229 16.58 11.48 13.00
CA ALA A 229 16.15 10.79 14.23
C ALA A 229 17.20 9.77 14.73
N HIS A 230 17.83 9.02 13.83
CA HIS A 230 18.91 8.09 14.13
C HIS A 230 20.16 8.82 14.64
N ALA A 231 20.46 10.00 14.10
CA ALA A 231 21.54 10.87 14.57
C ALA A 231 21.26 11.52 15.93
N GLY A 232 20.06 11.31 16.50
CA GLY A 232 19.68 11.81 17.83
C GLY A 232 19.02 13.19 17.82
N ASP A 233 18.59 13.69 16.65
CA ASP A 233 17.79 14.92 16.56
C ASP A 233 16.48 14.75 17.32
N ARG A 234 16.28 15.59 18.36
CA ARG A 234 15.13 15.50 19.26
C ARG A 234 13.82 15.82 18.56
N THR A 235 13.85 16.77 17.64
CA THR A 235 12.68 17.21 16.90
C THR A 235 12.22 16.13 15.92
N ALA A 236 13.15 15.51 15.20
CA ALA A 236 12.85 14.37 14.33
C ALA A 236 12.27 13.18 15.12
N ARG A 237 12.84 12.86 16.27
CA ARG A 237 12.33 11.80 17.16
C ARG A 237 10.92 12.12 17.66
N SER A 238 10.68 13.35 18.13
CA SER A 238 9.36 13.78 18.62
C SER A 238 8.29 13.66 17.51
N ILE A 239 8.62 13.98 16.27
CA ILE A 239 7.71 13.82 15.13
C ILE A 239 7.38 12.35 14.92
N LEU A 240 8.38 11.46 14.91
CA LEU A 240 8.17 10.02 14.72
C LEU A 240 7.35 9.41 15.87
N ASP A 241 7.60 9.79 17.11
CA ASP A 241 6.86 9.31 18.28
C ASP A 241 5.39 9.74 18.24
N GLU A 242 5.12 11.01 17.91
CA GLU A 242 3.76 11.53 17.78
C GLU A 242 3.00 10.82 16.65
N VAL A 243 3.64 10.67 15.49
CA VAL A 243 3.04 9.99 14.34
C VAL A 243 2.83 8.50 14.62
N ALA A 244 3.74 7.85 15.35
CA ALA A 244 3.57 6.46 15.78
C ALA A 244 2.36 6.29 16.71
N LEU A 245 2.14 7.22 17.64
CA LEU A 245 0.96 7.21 18.51
C LEU A 245 -0.33 7.41 17.69
N GLN A 246 -0.36 8.38 16.79
CA GLN A 246 -1.52 8.64 15.92
C GLN A 246 -1.83 7.44 15.01
N PHE A 247 -0.81 6.81 14.46
CA PHE A 247 -0.96 5.60 13.66
C PHE A 247 -1.52 4.44 14.50
N ALA A 248 -0.99 4.25 15.70
CA ALA A 248 -1.46 3.22 16.62
C ALA A 248 -2.95 3.42 17.00
N ILE A 249 -3.43 4.66 17.17
CA ILE A 249 -4.86 4.94 17.43
C ILE A 249 -5.74 4.40 16.30
N GLY A 250 -5.37 4.63 15.05
CA GLY A 250 -6.11 4.09 13.90
C GLY A 250 -6.08 2.55 13.87
N VAL A 251 -4.91 1.96 14.13
CA VAL A 251 -4.75 0.49 14.14
C VAL A 251 -5.55 -0.14 15.30
N LEU A 252 -5.58 0.51 16.47
CA LEU A 252 -6.38 0.05 17.61
C LEU A 252 -7.88 -0.02 17.31
N ALA A 253 -8.41 0.89 16.48
CA ALA A 253 -9.79 0.80 16.03
C ALA A 253 -10.03 -0.49 15.24
N ALA A 254 -9.12 -0.84 14.34
CA ALA A 254 -9.22 -2.08 13.57
C ALA A 254 -9.02 -3.33 14.44
N ILE A 255 -8.08 -3.31 15.39
CA ILE A 255 -7.90 -4.42 16.37
C ILE A 255 -9.19 -4.65 17.16
N ASN A 256 -9.84 -3.60 17.63
CA ASN A 256 -11.07 -3.72 18.41
C ASN A 256 -12.28 -4.23 17.58
N LEU A 257 -12.27 -4.04 16.27
CA LEU A 257 -13.36 -4.44 15.38
C LEU A 257 -13.18 -5.84 14.77
N PHE A 258 -11.92 -6.24 14.51
CA PHE A 258 -11.62 -7.45 13.73
C PHE A 258 -10.82 -8.49 14.51
N ASP A 259 -10.26 -8.15 15.70
CA ASP A 259 -9.44 -9.04 16.55
C ASP A 259 -8.43 -9.88 15.73
N PRO A 260 -7.54 -9.25 14.96
CA PRO A 260 -6.62 -9.96 14.08
C PRO A 260 -5.52 -10.68 14.86
N GLU A 261 -4.90 -11.68 14.23
CA GLU A 261 -3.76 -12.40 14.78
C GLU A 261 -2.44 -11.64 14.63
N ALA A 262 -2.33 -10.76 13.63
CA ALA A 262 -1.14 -9.95 13.38
C ALA A 262 -1.45 -8.66 12.62
N ILE A 263 -0.56 -7.68 12.80
CA ILE A 263 -0.49 -6.43 12.01
C ILE A 263 0.81 -6.43 11.23
N ILE A 264 0.72 -6.20 9.91
CA ILE A 264 1.89 -6.06 9.03
C ILE A 264 1.91 -4.67 8.43
N ILE A 265 3.06 -4.00 8.51
CA ILE A 265 3.23 -2.63 8.04
C ILE A 265 4.33 -2.60 6.97
N GLY A 266 3.96 -2.14 5.78
CA GLY A 266 4.85 -1.98 4.64
C GLY A 266 4.77 -0.58 4.03
N GLY A 267 5.33 -0.45 2.82
CA GLY A 267 5.39 0.80 2.07
C GLY A 267 6.60 1.65 2.38
N GLY A 268 6.78 2.72 1.61
CA GLY A 268 8.02 3.50 1.60
C GLY A 268 8.41 4.13 2.94
N VAL A 269 7.46 4.40 3.84
CA VAL A 269 7.78 4.89 5.20
C VAL A 269 8.39 3.77 6.04
N ALA A 270 7.79 2.58 6.03
CA ALA A 270 8.31 1.42 6.73
C ALA A 270 9.66 0.95 6.15
N ASP A 271 9.88 1.13 4.84
CA ASP A 271 11.16 0.80 4.20
C ASP A 271 12.27 1.78 4.61
N ALA A 272 11.95 3.07 4.77
CA ALA A 272 12.88 4.08 5.26
C ALA A 272 13.27 3.90 6.73
N ASP A 273 12.41 3.25 7.54
CA ASP A 273 12.70 2.88 8.93
C ASP A 273 13.65 1.67 9.01
N SER A 274 14.91 1.89 8.63
CA SER A 274 15.91 0.82 8.55
C SER A 274 16.30 0.21 9.90
N GLN A 275 16.12 0.94 11.00
CA GLN A 275 16.44 0.50 12.37
C GLN A 275 15.21 0.13 13.18
N GLY A 276 14.01 0.20 12.62
CA GLY A 276 12.75 -0.16 13.28
C GLY A 276 12.34 0.81 14.39
N LEU A 277 12.79 2.05 14.35
CA LEU A 277 12.51 3.06 15.37
C LEU A 277 10.99 3.37 15.44
N TRP A 278 10.41 3.70 14.29
CA TRP A 278 9.00 4.03 14.18
C TRP A 278 8.09 2.81 14.37
N LEU A 279 8.47 1.68 13.77
CA LEU A 279 7.73 0.43 13.92
C LEU A 279 7.69 -0.05 15.38
N THR A 280 8.81 0.08 16.11
CA THR A 280 8.86 -0.22 17.54
C THR A 280 7.94 0.71 18.33
N ALA A 281 7.96 2.02 18.05
CA ALA A 281 7.10 2.98 18.73
C ALA A 281 5.60 2.68 18.46
N ILE A 282 5.23 2.30 17.22
CA ILE A 282 3.86 1.86 16.90
C ILE A 282 3.46 0.65 17.72
N ARG A 283 4.28 -0.40 17.72
CA ARG A 283 4.01 -1.63 18.48
C ARG A 283 3.83 -1.34 19.95
N ASP A 284 4.72 -0.57 20.54
CA ASP A 284 4.69 -0.25 21.98
C ASP A 284 3.43 0.57 22.34
N ASN A 285 2.98 1.47 21.47
CA ASN A 285 1.73 2.20 21.65
C ASN A 285 0.51 1.29 21.51
N ILE A 286 0.49 0.37 20.52
CA ILE A 286 -0.58 -0.63 20.38
C ILE A 286 -0.66 -1.48 21.65
N HIS A 287 0.44 -2.07 22.11
CA HIS A 287 0.45 -2.92 23.29
C HIS A 287 0.06 -2.18 24.57
N ARG A 288 0.42 -0.91 24.69
CA ARG A 288 0.08 -0.08 25.86
C ARG A 288 -1.40 0.28 25.92
N HIS A 289 -2.02 0.55 24.76
CA HIS A 289 -3.36 1.13 24.68
C HIS A 289 -4.43 0.15 24.20
N ALA A 290 -4.09 -1.07 23.81
CA ALA A 290 -5.06 -2.07 23.41
C ALA A 290 -6.05 -2.40 24.53
N PHE A 291 -7.33 -2.51 24.18
CA PHE A 291 -8.40 -2.89 25.09
C PHE A 291 -8.30 -4.37 25.50
N SER A 292 -8.14 -5.26 24.52
CA SER A 292 -8.12 -6.70 24.73
C SER A 292 -6.76 -7.20 25.23
N VAL A 293 -6.75 -8.36 25.88
CA VAL A 293 -5.50 -9.03 26.29
C VAL A 293 -4.72 -9.47 25.05
N SER A 294 -5.40 -9.98 24.02
CA SER A 294 -4.81 -10.35 22.72
C SER A 294 -4.13 -9.15 22.07
N GLY A 295 -4.82 -8.00 22.01
CA GLY A 295 -4.26 -6.77 21.45
C GLY A 295 -3.00 -6.26 22.17
N LYS A 296 -2.86 -6.53 23.48
CA LYS A 296 -1.64 -6.15 24.25
C LYS A 296 -0.39 -6.96 23.92
N SER A 297 -0.54 -8.03 23.16
CA SER A 297 0.57 -8.91 22.75
C SER A 297 0.53 -9.23 21.25
N ILE A 298 -0.33 -8.56 20.49
CA ILE A 298 -0.46 -8.80 19.05
C ILE A 298 0.88 -8.59 18.34
N PRO A 299 1.32 -9.52 17.48
CA PRO A 299 2.48 -9.31 16.64
C PRO A 299 2.31 -8.12 15.70
N VAL A 300 3.26 -7.19 15.73
CA VAL A 300 3.35 -6.06 14.79
C VAL A 300 4.68 -6.18 14.08
N GLY A 301 4.64 -6.45 12.78
CA GLY A 301 5.82 -6.75 11.96
C GLY A 301 5.92 -5.88 10.72
N LYS A 302 7.12 -5.89 10.11
CA LYS A 302 7.38 -5.26 8.82
C LYS A 302 7.00 -6.22 7.70
N ALA A 303 6.43 -5.68 6.62
CA ALA A 303 6.18 -6.40 5.37
C ALA A 303 7.47 -6.96 4.77
N ALA A 304 7.41 -8.16 4.20
CA ALA A 304 8.58 -8.88 3.69
C ALA A 304 8.82 -8.67 2.19
N LEU A 305 7.77 -8.38 1.41
CA LEU A 305 7.83 -8.35 -0.06
C LEU A 305 8.11 -6.95 -0.64
N GLY A 306 8.16 -5.93 0.23
CA GLY A 306 8.53 -4.58 -0.14
C GLY A 306 7.68 -4.00 -1.28
N ASN A 307 8.32 -3.29 -2.18
CA ASN A 307 7.66 -2.57 -3.28
C ASN A 307 7.05 -3.48 -4.38
N ASP A 308 7.29 -4.78 -4.34
CA ASP A 308 6.81 -5.74 -5.33
C ASP A 308 5.54 -6.47 -4.87
N ALA A 309 5.14 -6.27 -3.60
CA ALA A 309 3.96 -6.90 -3.02
C ALA A 309 2.69 -6.68 -3.85
N GLY A 310 2.49 -5.49 -4.44
CA GLY A 310 1.32 -5.17 -5.25
C GLY A 310 1.14 -6.10 -6.44
N PHE A 311 2.14 -6.22 -7.32
CA PHE A 311 2.01 -7.11 -8.49
C PHE A 311 2.13 -8.59 -8.14
N ILE A 312 2.88 -8.97 -7.09
CA ILE A 312 2.93 -10.36 -6.60
C ILE A 312 1.54 -10.79 -6.12
N GLY A 313 0.90 -9.96 -5.31
CA GLY A 313 -0.44 -10.23 -4.80
C GLY A 313 -1.50 -10.23 -5.90
N ALA A 314 -1.41 -9.28 -6.83
CA ALA A 314 -2.26 -9.26 -8.01
C ALA A 314 -2.16 -10.58 -8.77
N ALA A 315 -0.95 -11.06 -9.10
CA ALA A 315 -0.73 -12.33 -9.78
C ALA A 315 -1.29 -13.54 -9.02
N ALA A 316 -1.34 -13.45 -7.69
CA ALA A 316 -1.80 -14.52 -6.81
C ALA A 316 -3.29 -14.44 -6.45
N LEU A 317 -4.04 -13.44 -6.92
CA LEU A 317 -5.46 -13.31 -6.64
C LEU A 317 -6.22 -14.61 -6.98
N PRO A 318 -7.20 -15.01 -6.14
CA PRO A 318 -8.01 -16.19 -6.44
C PRO A 318 -8.85 -15.96 -7.70
N MET A 319 -8.95 -16.99 -8.52
CA MET A 319 -9.91 -17.03 -9.61
C MET A 319 -11.24 -17.54 -9.04
N GLU A 320 -12.27 -16.71 -9.09
CA GLU A 320 -13.63 -17.12 -8.70
C GLU A 320 -14.23 -18.12 -9.68
#